data_29aedb5e60150bb3bf61018add374ce4
#
_entry.id   29aedb5e60150bb3bf61018add374ce4
#
_cell.length_a   1.000
_cell.length_b   1.000
_cell.length_c   1.000
_cell.angle_alpha   90.00
_cell.angle_beta   90.00
_cell.angle_gamma   90.00
#
_symmetry.space_group_name_H-M   'P 1'
#
loop_
_entity.id
_entity.type
_entity.pdbx_description
1 polymer ?
#
loop_
_entity_poly.entity_id
_entity_poly.type
_entity_poly.pdbx_seq_one_letter_code
_entity_poly.pdbx_strand_id
1 'polypeptide(L)'
;MSAFQIKALPERIFDFSSRENYLKGASLLRIGFGIVILYNYVLHYSQRYFLWSSEGLLGSNRGMYSLYALNDSRIYFDLLFHLGVIIAFLYTIGFMGRIIGVFNYVFTYSLIQCSHFLSDGGDNLMYLFLFYLLFANTTAYFSLDAAKFKASYLKKKDTAFFKIKMVFHNFAVLACVIQISILYMASGLYQVMGEMWNSGTAIFYILQVDLFSNPQLRELFLNNDLLLVFTAYAAIMVKLAFPFLLFNQKTKYISVFLMVSFHVGIGIAMGLVTFSLIMIIADLLMISDREYAQFYTFIKQKYHRLRIFLRLIMRKKIGKSTTVQSFKITVFYDGWCPFCINSVNRLKRMDYFGLLDCLSFREEGVRDEYKLDLNKLEKRMHSKSSKSSVKEGIFAFIQIATRLLPLWPILPVLYLGKLFGLGQRVYDYIASNRSIVPAGKCNHDCFINNKNQKV
;
A
#
# COMPACT_ATOMS: atom_id res chain seq x y z
N MET A 1 -25.52 31.82 -31.50
CA MET A 1 -25.76 30.68 -30.55
C MET A 1 -27.20 30.72 -30.10
N SER A 2 -27.99 29.68 -30.35
CA SER A 2 -29.40 29.66 -30.02
C SER A 2 -29.61 29.58 -28.51
N ALA A 3 -30.69 30.13 -27.96
CA ALA A 3 -31.03 30.08 -26.54
C ALA A 3 -31.07 28.63 -25.97
N PHE A 4 -31.27 27.64 -26.84
CA PHE A 4 -31.24 26.23 -26.53
C PHE A 4 -29.81 25.73 -26.22
N GLN A 5 -28.76 26.28 -26.86
CA GLN A 5 -27.37 25.92 -26.57
C GLN A 5 -26.87 26.53 -25.25
N ILE A 6 -27.40 27.69 -24.85
CA ILE A 6 -27.02 28.36 -23.59
C ILE A 6 -27.60 27.64 -22.37
N LYS A 7 -28.85 27.13 -22.44
CA LYS A 7 -29.46 26.34 -21.35
C LYS A 7 -28.79 24.99 -21.10
N ALA A 8 -28.20 24.36 -22.14
CA ALA A 8 -27.48 23.08 -22.01
C ALA A 8 -26.03 23.22 -21.47
N LEU A 9 -25.47 24.44 -21.48
CA LEU A 9 -24.11 24.70 -21.03
C LEU A 9 -23.90 24.47 -19.52
N PRO A 10 -24.77 24.95 -18.60
CA PRO A 10 -24.66 24.68 -17.17
C PRO A 10 -24.76 23.20 -16.83
N GLU A 11 -25.64 22.46 -17.50
CA GLU A 11 -25.78 21.01 -17.31
C GLU A 11 -24.52 20.24 -17.74
N ARG A 12 -23.93 20.63 -18.88
CA ARG A 12 -22.68 20.04 -19.36
C ARG A 12 -21.51 20.30 -18.43
N ILE A 13 -21.41 21.54 -17.91
CA ILE A 13 -20.37 21.90 -16.92
C ILE A 13 -20.58 21.09 -15.63
N PHE A 14 -21.80 20.97 -15.15
CA PHE A 14 -22.12 20.20 -13.95
C PHE A 14 -21.78 18.71 -14.13
N ASP A 15 -22.19 18.12 -15.25
CA ASP A 15 -21.87 16.72 -15.57
C ASP A 15 -20.36 16.48 -15.74
N PHE A 16 -19.64 17.43 -16.33
CA PHE A 16 -18.18 17.37 -16.42
C PHE A 16 -17.53 17.45 -15.04
N SER A 17 -17.96 18.41 -14.20
CA SER A 17 -17.41 18.63 -12.87
C SER A 17 -17.77 17.54 -11.88
N SER A 18 -18.83 16.75 -12.15
CA SER A 18 -19.28 15.64 -11.31
C SER A 18 -18.66 14.28 -11.70
N ARG A 19 -17.78 14.23 -12.70
CA ARG A 19 -17.07 12.99 -13.06
C ARG A 19 -16.15 12.55 -11.95
N GLU A 20 -16.00 11.23 -11.79
CA GLU A 20 -15.07 10.66 -10.84
C GLU A 20 -13.65 10.79 -11.32
N ASN A 21 -12.85 11.56 -10.59
CA ASN A 21 -11.45 11.75 -10.87
C ASN A 21 -10.64 11.74 -9.57
N TYR A 22 -9.41 11.23 -9.62
CA TYR A 22 -8.44 11.28 -8.50
C TYR A 22 -8.90 10.65 -7.18
N LEU A 23 -9.89 9.75 -7.19
CA LEU A 23 -10.36 9.06 -5.99
C LEU A 23 -9.27 8.17 -5.35
N LYS A 24 -8.43 7.52 -6.18
CA LYS A 24 -7.27 6.75 -5.70
C LYS A 24 -6.21 7.65 -5.11
N GLY A 25 -5.89 8.76 -5.79
CA GLY A 25 -4.94 9.77 -5.30
C GLY A 25 -5.35 10.32 -3.94
N ALA A 26 -6.61 10.75 -3.79
CA ALA A 26 -7.15 11.23 -2.51
C ALA A 26 -7.13 10.15 -1.40
N SER A 27 -7.37 8.88 -1.77
CA SER A 27 -7.27 7.76 -0.82
C SER A 27 -5.83 7.48 -0.39
N LEU A 28 -4.86 7.63 -1.30
CA LEU A 28 -3.43 7.50 -0.99
C LEU A 28 -2.93 8.66 -0.14
N LEU A 29 -3.37 9.90 -0.40
CA LEU A 29 -3.08 11.05 0.49
C LEU A 29 -3.53 10.77 1.92
N ARG A 30 -4.77 10.28 2.10
CA ARG A 30 -5.28 9.90 3.42
C ARG A 30 -4.37 8.90 4.12
N ILE A 31 -3.96 7.84 3.42
CA ILE A 31 -3.09 6.80 4.00
C ILE A 31 -1.72 7.40 4.32
N GLY A 32 -1.11 8.09 3.37
CA GLY A 32 0.23 8.65 3.52
C GLY A 32 0.32 9.66 4.65
N PHE A 33 -0.58 10.65 4.68
CA PHE A 33 -0.62 11.64 5.77
C PHE A 33 -0.98 10.99 7.11
N GLY A 34 -1.91 10.03 7.12
CA GLY A 34 -2.24 9.28 8.33
C GLY A 34 -1.04 8.53 8.90
N ILE A 35 -0.21 7.92 8.04
CA ILE A 35 1.05 7.25 8.46
C ILE A 35 2.04 8.27 9.03
N VAL A 36 2.22 9.44 8.39
CA VAL A 36 3.14 10.48 8.89
C VAL A 36 2.67 11.01 10.23
N ILE A 37 1.37 11.26 10.40
CA ILE A 37 0.80 11.72 11.67
C ILE A 37 1.02 10.67 12.77
N LEU A 38 0.71 9.40 12.50
CA LEU A 38 0.96 8.31 13.44
C LEU A 38 2.44 8.16 13.78
N TYR A 39 3.31 8.27 12.78
CA TYR A 39 4.75 8.24 12.98
C TYR A 39 5.19 9.34 13.95
N ASN A 40 4.72 10.57 13.76
CA ASN A 40 5.04 11.70 14.67
C ASN A 40 4.55 11.44 16.11
N TYR A 41 3.33 10.93 16.28
CA TYR A 41 2.82 10.56 17.60
C TYR A 41 3.68 9.48 18.28
N VAL A 42 4.07 8.44 17.55
CA VAL A 42 4.83 7.30 18.08
C VAL A 42 6.29 7.68 18.33
N LEU A 43 6.93 8.38 17.39
CA LEU A 43 8.33 8.79 17.51
C LEU A 43 8.56 9.68 18.73
N HIS A 44 7.67 10.64 18.94
CA HIS A 44 7.78 11.60 20.03
C HIS A 44 7.03 11.19 21.30
N TYR A 45 6.59 9.93 21.40
CA TYR A 45 5.80 9.45 22.54
C TYR A 45 6.48 9.68 23.89
N SER A 46 7.77 9.35 24.01
CA SER A 46 8.56 9.55 25.24
C SER A 46 8.79 11.03 25.58
N GLN A 47 8.83 11.87 24.56
CA GLN A 47 9.10 13.31 24.68
C GLN A 47 7.80 14.15 24.69
N ARG A 48 6.62 13.55 24.66
CA ARG A 48 5.33 14.22 24.45
C ARG A 48 5.05 15.34 25.46
N TYR A 49 5.46 15.15 26.71
CA TYR A 49 5.27 16.18 27.75
C TYR A 49 6.18 17.38 27.51
N PHE A 50 7.43 17.13 27.16
CA PHE A 50 8.39 18.19 26.88
C PHE A 50 7.99 19.00 25.63
N LEU A 51 7.47 18.34 24.61
CA LEU A 51 7.16 19.00 23.35
C LEU A 51 5.81 19.71 23.34
N TRP A 52 4.78 19.18 24.02
CA TRP A 52 3.39 19.63 23.83
C TRP A 52 2.59 19.89 25.11
N SER A 53 3.11 19.55 26.31
CA SER A 53 2.36 19.79 27.55
C SER A 53 2.62 21.21 28.12
N SER A 54 1.84 21.58 29.12
CA SER A 54 2.03 22.84 29.87
C SER A 54 3.35 22.92 30.65
N GLU A 55 3.90 21.74 30.98
CA GLU A 55 5.19 21.60 31.66
C GLU A 55 6.37 21.59 30.69
N GLY A 56 6.11 21.68 29.39
CA GLY A 56 7.08 21.52 28.30
C GLY A 56 7.73 22.82 27.85
N LEU A 57 8.38 22.78 26.68
CA LEU A 57 9.22 23.84 26.11
C LEU A 57 8.50 25.19 25.98
N LEU A 58 7.22 25.19 25.61
CA LEU A 58 6.43 26.42 25.42
C LEU A 58 5.60 26.84 26.64
N GLY A 59 5.49 25.98 27.66
CA GLY A 59 4.73 26.27 28.88
C GLY A 59 3.28 26.72 28.56
N SER A 60 2.89 27.89 29.09
CA SER A 60 1.59 28.51 28.88
C SER A 60 1.40 29.14 27.47
N ASN A 61 2.48 29.36 26.72
CA ASN A 61 2.44 29.97 25.38
C ASN A 61 2.06 28.97 24.25
N ARG A 62 1.42 27.87 24.59
CA ARG A 62 0.82 26.95 23.62
C ARG A 62 -0.30 27.66 22.89
N GLY A 63 -0.32 27.57 21.56
CA GLY A 63 -1.24 28.34 20.71
C GLY A 63 -2.69 28.37 21.19
N MET A 64 -3.30 29.55 21.20
CA MET A 64 -4.63 29.84 21.75
C MET A 64 -5.77 28.96 21.17
N TYR A 65 -5.57 28.40 19.97
CA TYR A 65 -6.56 27.59 19.28
C TYR A 65 -6.26 26.09 19.32
N SER A 66 -5.52 25.61 20.31
CA SER A 66 -5.21 24.20 20.48
C SER A 66 -6.10 23.55 21.54
N LEU A 67 -6.63 22.35 21.24
CA LEU A 67 -7.33 21.54 22.24
C LEU A 67 -6.44 21.22 23.45
N TYR A 68 -5.14 21.04 23.24
CA TYR A 68 -4.18 20.74 24.30
C TYR A 68 -3.92 21.93 25.22
N ALA A 69 -4.30 23.14 24.81
CA ALA A 69 -4.16 24.36 25.62
C ALA A 69 -5.39 24.68 26.50
N LEU A 70 -6.49 23.93 26.37
CA LEU A 70 -7.71 24.19 27.11
C LEU A 70 -7.61 23.86 28.60
N ASN A 71 -6.73 22.95 28.98
CA ASN A 71 -6.52 22.55 30.37
C ASN A 71 -5.06 22.11 30.57
N ASP A 72 -4.44 22.55 31.68
CA ASP A 72 -3.05 22.27 32.01
C ASP A 72 -2.85 20.95 32.73
N SER A 73 -3.90 20.22 33.05
CA SER A 73 -3.83 18.91 33.71
C SER A 73 -3.11 17.89 32.84
N ARG A 74 -2.14 17.19 33.43
CA ARG A 74 -1.41 16.10 32.78
C ARG A 74 -2.33 14.95 32.36
N ILE A 75 -3.35 14.65 33.15
CA ILE A 75 -4.34 13.62 32.84
C ILE A 75 -5.15 14.00 31.59
N TYR A 76 -5.56 15.28 31.50
CA TYR A 76 -6.24 15.81 30.33
C TYR A 76 -5.37 15.71 29.06
N PHE A 77 -4.11 16.12 29.18
CA PHE A 77 -3.15 16.01 28.08
C PHE A 77 -2.99 14.57 27.61
N ASP A 78 -2.76 13.61 28.52
CA ASP A 78 -2.59 12.19 28.16
C ASP A 78 -3.84 11.63 27.49
N LEU A 79 -5.04 11.96 27.98
CA LEU A 79 -6.28 11.53 27.39
C LEU A 79 -6.42 12.01 25.94
N LEU A 80 -6.17 13.31 25.71
CA LEU A 80 -6.24 13.87 24.35
C LEU A 80 -5.14 13.30 23.44
N PHE A 81 -3.92 13.11 23.95
CA PHE A 81 -2.82 12.57 23.16
C PHE A 81 -3.13 11.16 22.68
N HIS A 82 -3.57 10.28 23.56
CA HIS A 82 -3.93 8.91 23.17
C HIS A 82 -5.17 8.85 22.29
N LEU A 83 -6.15 9.73 22.51
CA LEU A 83 -7.31 9.87 21.62
C LEU A 83 -6.86 10.32 20.22
N GLY A 84 -5.90 11.25 20.12
CA GLY A 84 -5.29 11.68 18.86
C GLY A 84 -4.63 10.51 18.11
N VAL A 85 -3.87 9.66 18.81
CA VAL A 85 -3.29 8.43 18.23
C VAL A 85 -4.37 7.51 17.65
N ILE A 86 -5.44 7.26 18.41
CA ILE A 86 -6.55 6.40 17.96
C ILE A 86 -7.24 7.01 16.73
N ILE A 87 -7.51 8.31 16.73
CA ILE A 87 -8.13 9.02 15.61
C ILE A 87 -7.24 8.94 14.36
N ALA A 88 -5.93 9.19 14.50
CA ALA A 88 -4.98 9.09 13.40
C ALA A 88 -4.91 7.67 12.82
N PHE A 89 -4.98 6.65 13.66
CA PHE A 89 -5.06 5.25 13.22
C PHE A 89 -6.35 4.98 12.46
N LEU A 90 -7.51 5.37 12.98
CA LEU A 90 -8.81 5.21 12.33
C LEU A 90 -8.88 5.97 11.00
N TYR A 91 -8.28 7.16 10.95
CA TYR A 91 -8.12 7.94 9.72
C TYR A 91 -7.30 7.17 8.69
N THR A 92 -6.15 6.62 9.10
CA THR A 92 -5.25 5.88 8.21
C THR A 92 -5.92 4.67 7.57
N ILE A 93 -6.68 3.88 8.35
CA ILE A 93 -7.40 2.71 7.81
C ILE A 93 -8.71 3.08 7.09
N GLY A 94 -9.15 4.34 7.20
CA GLY A 94 -10.34 4.85 6.51
C GLY A 94 -11.64 4.32 7.07
N PHE A 95 -11.79 4.38 8.38
CA PHE A 95 -13.02 4.11 9.09
C PHE A 95 -13.84 5.39 9.26
N MET A 96 -15.16 5.35 9.00
CA MET A 96 -16.09 6.49 9.10
C MET A 96 -15.53 7.79 8.47
N GLY A 97 -15.02 7.70 7.24
CA GLY A 97 -14.12 8.61 6.55
C GLY A 97 -14.30 10.11 6.80
N ARG A 98 -15.52 10.68 6.69
CA ARG A 98 -15.74 12.11 6.91
C ARG A 98 -15.65 12.51 8.38
N ILE A 99 -16.27 11.74 9.26
CA ILE A 99 -16.34 12.04 10.69
C ILE A 99 -14.93 11.99 11.27
N ILE A 100 -14.23 10.87 11.07
CA ILE A 100 -12.85 10.70 11.54
C ILE A 100 -11.90 11.69 10.84
N GLY A 101 -12.17 12.06 9.58
CA GLY A 101 -11.41 13.09 8.87
C GLY A 101 -11.45 14.46 9.57
N VAL A 102 -12.64 14.89 10.01
CA VAL A 102 -12.80 16.15 10.78
C VAL A 102 -12.04 16.08 12.11
N PHE A 103 -12.22 15.02 12.87
CA PHE A 103 -11.50 14.85 14.14
C PHE A 103 -9.99 14.80 13.91
N ASN A 104 -9.52 14.05 12.90
CA ASN A 104 -8.09 14.00 12.58
C ASN A 104 -7.52 15.37 12.23
N TYR A 105 -8.26 16.17 11.45
CA TYR A 105 -7.86 17.55 11.15
C TYR A 105 -7.73 18.38 12.41
N VAL A 106 -8.74 18.37 13.29
CA VAL A 106 -8.76 19.15 14.53
C VAL A 106 -7.63 18.75 15.46
N PHE A 107 -7.37 17.44 15.64
CA PHE A 107 -6.31 16.95 16.51
C PHE A 107 -4.92 17.24 15.93
N THR A 108 -4.71 17.06 14.65
CA THR A 108 -3.43 17.37 13.97
C THR A 108 -3.15 18.87 14.02
N TYR A 109 -4.14 19.72 13.70
CA TYR A 109 -4.02 21.17 13.81
C TYR A 109 -3.69 21.59 15.24
N SER A 110 -4.38 21.04 16.24
CA SER A 110 -4.14 21.35 17.65
C SER A 110 -2.72 20.98 18.09
N LEU A 111 -2.19 19.86 17.61
CA LEU A 111 -0.82 19.43 17.94
C LEU A 111 0.22 20.37 17.30
N ILE A 112 0.03 20.76 16.05
CA ILE A 112 0.91 21.70 15.34
C ILE A 112 0.90 23.08 16.04
N GLN A 113 -0.27 23.56 16.48
CA GLN A 113 -0.39 24.83 17.19
C GLN A 113 0.31 24.84 18.54
N CYS A 114 0.42 23.68 19.21
CA CYS A 114 1.15 23.58 20.48
C CYS A 114 2.66 23.77 20.34
N SER A 115 3.23 23.58 19.15
CA SER A 115 4.69 23.61 18.98
C SER A 115 5.07 24.03 17.56
N HIS A 116 4.94 25.33 17.28
CA HIS A 116 5.29 25.91 15.99
C HIS A 116 6.75 25.66 15.58
N PHE A 117 7.65 25.50 16.55
CA PHE A 117 9.08 25.28 16.29
C PHE A 117 9.41 23.89 15.77
N LEU A 118 8.48 22.93 15.94
CA LEU A 118 8.65 21.56 15.45
C LEU A 118 8.10 21.37 14.05
N SER A 119 7.30 22.31 13.54
CA SER A 119 6.67 22.20 12.23
C SER A 119 7.57 22.77 11.14
N ASP A 120 7.60 22.09 10.02
CA ASP A 120 8.27 22.49 8.79
C ASP A 120 7.28 22.84 7.67
N GLY A 121 7.82 23.16 6.48
CA GLY A 121 7.01 23.49 5.32
C GLY A 121 6.14 22.32 4.83
N GLY A 122 6.53 21.08 5.07
CA GLY A 122 5.75 19.88 4.77
C GLY A 122 4.55 19.76 5.70
N ASP A 123 4.72 19.98 7.00
CA ASP A 123 3.61 20.00 7.97
C ASP A 123 2.58 21.06 7.62
N ASN A 124 3.06 22.25 7.21
CA ASN A 124 2.18 23.33 6.74
C ASN A 124 1.37 22.93 5.51
N LEU A 125 2.00 22.30 4.52
CA LEU A 125 1.29 21.75 3.36
C LEU A 125 0.30 20.65 3.77
N MET A 126 0.72 19.74 4.63
CA MET A 126 -0.10 18.61 5.08
C MET A 126 -1.40 19.08 5.75
N TYR A 127 -1.33 20.06 6.68
CA TYR A 127 -2.55 20.50 7.35
C TYR A 127 -3.49 21.26 6.40
N LEU A 128 -2.99 22.02 5.42
CA LEU A 128 -3.80 22.65 4.39
C LEU A 128 -4.49 21.59 3.53
N PHE A 129 -3.77 20.56 3.12
CA PHE A 129 -4.35 19.45 2.38
C PHE A 129 -5.40 18.70 3.20
N LEU A 130 -5.14 18.44 4.48
CA LEU A 130 -6.12 17.80 5.36
C LEU A 130 -7.41 18.61 5.42
N PHE A 131 -7.34 19.94 5.45
CA PHE A 131 -8.51 20.81 5.38
C PHE A 131 -9.27 20.65 4.05
N TYR A 132 -8.60 20.72 2.90
CA TYR A 132 -9.26 20.52 1.60
C TYR A 132 -9.87 19.11 1.50
N LEU A 133 -9.18 18.10 2.02
CA LEU A 133 -9.64 16.72 1.98
C LEU A 133 -10.90 16.46 2.83
N LEU A 134 -11.32 17.36 3.73
CA LEU A 134 -12.62 17.27 4.41
C LEU A 134 -13.78 17.28 3.41
N PHE A 135 -13.62 17.96 2.27
CA PHE A 135 -14.61 18.04 1.20
C PHE A 135 -14.45 16.93 0.18
N ALA A 136 -13.33 16.21 0.19
CA ALA A 136 -13.05 15.12 -0.72
C ALA A 136 -13.60 13.78 -0.24
N ASN A 137 -13.73 12.83 -1.16
CA ASN A 137 -13.98 11.43 -0.85
C ASN A 137 -12.64 10.68 -0.78
N THR A 138 -12.10 10.56 0.43
CA THR A 138 -10.81 9.93 0.69
C THR A 138 -10.92 8.44 1.03
N THR A 139 -12.13 7.89 1.12
CA THR A 139 -12.38 6.48 1.50
C THR A 139 -12.98 5.64 0.38
N ALA A 140 -12.95 6.13 -0.87
CA ALA A 140 -13.42 5.39 -2.03
C ALA A 140 -12.59 4.12 -2.30
N TYR A 141 -11.29 4.18 -2.03
CA TYR A 141 -10.34 3.08 -2.22
C TYR A 141 -9.49 2.85 -0.96
N PHE A 142 -8.93 1.65 -0.84
CA PHE A 142 -7.94 1.31 0.20
C PHE A 142 -8.40 1.67 1.63
N SER A 143 -9.67 1.42 1.96
CA SER A 143 -10.27 1.76 3.25
C SER A 143 -11.24 0.69 3.71
N LEU A 144 -11.57 0.70 5.00
CA LEU A 144 -12.63 -0.16 5.55
C LEU A 144 -14.02 0.23 4.98
N ASP A 145 -14.20 1.50 4.61
CA ASP A 145 -15.46 1.99 4.03
C ASP A 145 -15.56 1.80 2.50
N ALA A 146 -14.52 1.29 1.82
CA ALA A 146 -14.51 1.16 0.37
C ALA A 146 -15.65 0.28 -0.18
N ALA A 147 -16.02 -0.79 0.54
CA ALA A 147 -17.15 -1.64 0.17
C ALA A 147 -18.50 -0.89 0.24
N LYS A 148 -18.67 -0.06 1.29
CA LYS A 148 -19.88 0.78 1.46
C LYS A 148 -19.96 1.84 0.36
N PHE A 149 -18.83 2.46 0.03
CA PHE A 149 -18.77 3.41 -1.09
C PHE A 149 -19.16 2.77 -2.41
N LYS A 150 -18.58 1.60 -2.75
CA LYS A 150 -18.90 0.86 -3.97
C LYS A 150 -20.39 0.48 -4.05
N ALA A 151 -20.99 0.01 -2.96
CA ALA A 151 -22.40 -0.32 -2.90
C ALA A 151 -23.29 0.92 -3.07
N SER A 152 -22.94 2.04 -2.44
CA SER A 152 -23.64 3.33 -2.58
C SER A 152 -23.51 3.89 -3.99
N TYR A 153 -22.33 3.77 -4.60
CA TYR A 153 -22.07 4.19 -5.96
C TYR A 153 -22.99 3.50 -6.96
N LEU A 154 -23.06 2.18 -6.92
CA LEU A 154 -23.89 1.39 -7.84
C LEU A 154 -25.39 1.76 -7.78
N LYS A 155 -25.86 2.22 -6.59
CA LYS A 155 -27.26 2.59 -6.38
C LYS A 155 -27.57 4.07 -6.64
N LYS A 156 -26.63 4.97 -6.43
CA LYS A 156 -26.88 6.42 -6.30
C LYS A 156 -26.04 7.29 -7.24
N LYS A 157 -25.22 6.75 -8.14
CA LYS A 157 -24.30 7.52 -9.00
C LYS A 157 -25.01 8.60 -9.84
N ASP A 158 -26.26 8.35 -10.23
CA ASP A 158 -27.03 9.25 -11.09
C ASP A 158 -27.85 10.26 -10.29
N THR A 159 -27.87 10.18 -8.96
CA THR A 159 -28.59 11.14 -8.11
C THR A 159 -27.86 12.47 -8.03
N ALA A 160 -28.62 13.58 -8.02
CA ALA A 160 -28.07 14.94 -7.88
C ALA A 160 -27.17 15.07 -6.64
N PHE A 161 -27.56 14.47 -5.51
CA PHE A 161 -26.79 14.48 -4.28
C PHE A 161 -25.41 13.82 -4.42
N PHE A 162 -25.34 12.69 -5.14
CA PHE A 162 -24.06 12.04 -5.41
C PHE A 162 -23.17 12.88 -6.35
N LYS A 163 -23.77 13.44 -7.40
CA LYS A 163 -23.07 14.34 -8.34
C LYS A 163 -22.49 15.56 -7.60
N ILE A 164 -23.28 16.21 -6.74
CA ILE A 164 -22.82 17.34 -5.91
C ILE A 164 -21.61 16.92 -5.03
N LYS A 165 -21.67 15.74 -4.39
CA LYS A 165 -20.51 15.23 -3.63
C LYS A 165 -19.26 15.05 -4.47
N MET A 166 -19.40 14.63 -5.74
CA MET A 166 -18.25 14.51 -6.65
C MET A 166 -17.73 15.87 -7.10
N VAL A 167 -18.61 16.84 -7.27
CA VAL A 167 -18.19 18.23 -7.54
C VAL A 167 -17.33 18.75 -6.39
N PHE A 168 -17.77 18.62 -5.13
CA PHE A 168 -16.96 19.03 -3.97
C PHE A 168 -15.62 18.26 -3.90
N HIS A 169 -15.64 16.95 -4.18
CA HIS A 169 -14.40 16.16 -4.26
C HIS A 169 -13.42 16.71 -5.28
N ASN A 170 -13.88 16.98 -6.51
CA ASN A 170 -13.03 17.46 -7.59
C ASN A 170 -12.47 18.86 -7.31
N PHE A 171 -13.27 19.74 -6.70
CA PHE A 171 -12.79 21.06 -6.28
C PHE A 171 -11.77 20.97 -5.13
N ALA A 172 -11.97 20.08 -4.18
CA ALA A 172 -11.00 19.83 -3.11
C ALA A 172 -9.65 19.33 -3.67
N VAL A 173 -9.70 18.38 -4.61
CA VAL A 173 -8.48 17.91 -5.30
C VAL A 173 -7.83 19.04 -6.09
N LEU A 174 -8.61 19.83 -6.82
CA LEU A 174 -8.09 20.99 -7.56
C LEU A 174 -7.43 22.00 -6.62
N ALA A 175 -8.01 22.27 -5.45
CA ALA A 175 -7.42 23.13 -4.43
C ALA A 175 -6.06 22.59 -3.96
N CYS A 176 -5.93 21.27 -3.73
CA CYS A 176 -4.64 20.64 -3.41
C CYS A 176 -3.61 20.84 -4.55
N VAL A 177 -4.01 20.65 -5.81
CA VAL A 177 -3.12 20.83 -6.97
C VAL A 177 -2.66 22.29 -7.10
N ILE A 178 -3.57 23.24 -6.92
CA ILE A 178 -3.24 24.67 -6.94
C ILE A 178 -2.30 25.01 -5.78
N GLN A 179 -2.59 24.54 -4.58
CA GLN A 179 -1.80 24.82 -3.40
C GLN A 179 -0.33 24.37 -3.55
N ILE A 180 -0.09 23.14 -4.01
CA ILE A 180 1.28 22.64 -4.21
C ILE A 180 1.97 23.38 -5.36
N SER A 181 1.23 23.76 -6.41
CA SER A 181 1.75 24.55 -7.53
C SER A 181 2.20 25.93 -7.06
N ILE A 182 1.40 26.59 -6.22
CA ILE A 182 1.75 27.88 -5.61
C ILE A 182 2.97 27.72 -4.71
N LEU A 183 3.03 26.68 -3.89
CA LEU A 183 4.15 26.40 -2.99
C LEU A 183 5.46 26.27 -3.79
N TYR A 184 5.48 25.44 -4.83
CA TYR A 184 6.68 25.26 -5.65
C TYR A 184 7.06 26.53 -6.41
N MET A 185 6.07 27.22 -6.99
CA MET A 185 6.32 28.50 -7.69
C MET A 185 6.91 29.53 -6.74
N ALA A 186 6.27 29.76 -5.58
CA ALA A 186 6.75 30.72 -4.59
C ALA A 186 8.14 30.35 -4.08
N SER A 187 8.36 29.07 -3.72
CA SER A 187 9.67 28.58 -3.29
C SER A 187 10.76 28.80 -4.35
N GLY A 188 10.45 28.49 -5.61
CA GLY A 188 11.38 28.71 -6.72
C GLY A 188 11.69 30.20 -6.95
N LEU A 189 10.69 31.09 -6.89
CA LEU A 189 10.87 32.53 -7.01
C LEU A 189 11.72 33.11 -5.85
N TYR A 190 11.48 32.70 -4.60
CA TYR A 190 12.33 33.10 -3.47
C TYR A 190 13.78 32.62 -3.65
N GLN A 191 13.99 31.44 -4.23
CA GLN A 191 15.34 30.97 -4.52
C GLN A 191 16.02 31.82 -5.63
N VAL A 192 15.31 32.19 -6.68
CA VAL A 192 15.84 33.11 -7.72
C VAL A 192 16.26 34.46 -7.13
N MET A 193 15.52 34.95 -6.15
CA MET A 193 15.83 36.24 -5.47
C MET A 193 16.97 36.09 -4.44
N GLY A 194 17.31 34.90 -4.01
CA GLY A 194 18.34 34.63 -3.01
C GLY A 194 19.75 34.67 -3.61
N GLU A 195 20.66 35.45 -3.07
CA GLU A 195 22.03 35.61 -3.58
C GLU A 195 22.80 34.29 -3.66
N MET A 196 22.73 33.47 -2.62
CA MET A 196 23.40 32.14 -2.59
C MET A 196 22.85 31.18 -3.66
N TRP A 197 21.56 31.24 -3.94
CA TRP A 197 20.93 30.43 -4.98
C TRP A 197 21.29 30.94 -6.37
N ASN A 198 21.31 32.27 -6.53
CA ASN A 198 21.65 32.91 -7.80
C ASN A 198 23.13 32.69 -8.17
N SER A 199 24.02 32.67 -7.17
CA SER A 199 25.44 32.34 -7.37
C SER A 199 25.72 30.83 -7.47
N GLY A 200 24.74 29.97 -7.23
CA GLY A 200 24.89 28.50 -7.27
C GLY A 200 25.55 27.92 -6.02
N THR A 201 25.79 28.72 -4.96
CA THR A 201 26.54 28.30 -3.75
C THR A 201 25.60 27.81 -2.62
N ALA A 202 24.29 27.91 -2.77
CA ALA A 202 23.34 27.59 -1.71
C ALA A 202 23.51 26.18 -1.15
N ILE A 203 23.68 25.17 -2.02
CA ILE A 203 23.84 23.77 -1.61
C ILE A 203 25.10 23.57 -0.78
N PHE A 204 26.20 24.29 -1.09
CA PHE A 204 27.43 24.27 -0.32
C PHE A 204 27.17 24.68 1.14
N TYR A 205 26.50 25.80 1.37
CA TYR A 205 26.19 26.27 2.73
C TYR A 205 25.19 25.38 3.45
N ILE A 206 24.16 24.88 2.77
CA ILE A 206 23.16 23.98 3.35
C ILE A 206 23.82 22.71 3.89
N LEU A 207 24.73 22.11 3.12
CA LEU A 207 25.41 20.86 3.51
C LEU A 207 26.45 21.04 4.60
N GLN A 208 26.84 22.27 4.94
CA GLN A 208 27.75 22.53 6.07
C GLN A 208 27.03 22.55 7.45
N VAL A 209 25.71 22.57 7.46
CA VAL A 209 24.93 22.45 8.68
C VAL A 209 24.88 20.98 9.09
N ASP A 210 25.62 20.60 10.14
CA ASP A 210 25.77 19.20 10.57
C ASP A 210 24.42 18.52 10.87
N LEU A 211 23.44 19.27 11.38
CA LEU A 211 22.09 18.77 11.66
C LEU A 211 21.35 18.34 10.37
N PHE A 212 21.67 18.95 9.24
CA PHE A 212 21.00 18.75 7.95
C PHE A 212 21.92 18.16 6.90
N SER A 213 22.93 17.38 7.28
CA SER A 213 23.84 16.79 6.31
C SER A 213 24.20 15.34 6.62
N ASN A 214 24.06 14.48 5.61
CA ASN A 214 24.63 13.15 5.65
C ASN A 214 26.13 13.25 5.34
N PRO A 215 27.05 12.80 6.25
CA PRO A 215 28.48 12.99 6.08
C PRO A 215 29.04 12.45 4.76
N GLN A 216 28.57 11.27 4.33
CA GLN A 216 29.07 10.64 3.11
C GLN A 216 28.64 11.41 1.83
N LEU A 217 27.42 11.90 1.79
CA LEU A 217 26.93 12.71 0.68
C LEU A 217 27.52 14.11 0.70
N ARG A 218 27.74 14.68 1.89
CA ARG A 218 28.42 15.97 2.06
C ARG A 218 29.77 15.96 1.38
N GLU A 219 30.62 14.97 1.63
CA GLU A 219 31.93 14.85 0.97
C GLU A 219 31.82 14.76 -0.55
N LEU A 220 30.88 13.95 -1.06
CA LEU A 220 30.63 13.83 -2.49
C LEU A 220 30.31 15.18 -3.14
N PHE A 221 29.45 15.97 -2.52
CA PHE A 221 29.04 17.26 -3.05
C PHE A 221 30.13 18.33 -2.89
N LEU A 222 30.80 18.40 -1.73
CA LEU A 222 31.83 19.41 -1.46
C LEU A 222 33.08 19.21 -2.31
N ASN A 223 33.35 17.99 -2.78
CA ASN A 223 34.47 17.70 -3.67
C ASN A 223 34.13 17.91 -5.17
N ASN A 224 32.89 18.39 -5.50
CA ASN A 224 32.44 18.55 -6.87
C ASN A 224 31.62 19.83 -7.07
N ASP A 225 32.29 20.93 -7.42
CA ASP A 225 31.67 22.24 -7.62
C ASP A 225 30.56 22.23 -8.67
N LEU A 226 30.77 21.48 -9.79
CA LEU A 226 29.79 21.39 -10.85
C LEU A 226 28.50 20.72 -10.35
N LEU A 227 28.62 19.70 -9.49
CA LEU A 227 27.46 19.02 -8.91
C LEU A 227 26.68 19.96 -7.98
N LEU A 228 27.38 20.79 -7.19
CA LEU A 228 26.75 21.79 -6.31
C LEU A 228 25.94 22.80 -7.12
N VAL A 229 26.58 23.43 -8.10
CA VAL A 229 25.95 24.45 -8.95
C VAL A 229 24.79 23.85 -9.75
N PHE A 230 24.99 22.68 -10.37
CA PHE A 230 23.93 22.00 -11.11
C PHE A 230 22.73 21.68 -10.23
N THR A 231 22.96 21.17 -9.00
CA THR A 231 21.87 20.84 -8.08
C THR A 231 21.10 22.06 -7.64
N ALA A 232 21.77 23.20 -7.39
CA ALA A 232 21.13 24.46 -7.03
C ALA A 232 20.19 24.95 -8.15
N TYR A 233 20.68 25.03 -9.37
CA TYR A 233 19.86 25.48 -10.51
C TYR A 233 18.79 24.46 -10.90
N ALA A 234 19.07 23.17 -10.84
CA ALA A 234 18.08 22.14 -11.08
C ALA A 234 16.90 22.25 -10.09
N ALA A 235 17.18 22.51 -8.80
CA ALA A 235 16.15 22.71 -7.78
C ALA A 235 15.23 23.88 -8.11
N ILE A 236 15.79 25.00 -8.57
CA ILE A 236 15.01 26.18 -9.00
C ILE A 236 14.17 25.84 -10.23
N MET A 237 14.80 25.32 -11.29
CA MET A 237 14.16 25.05 -12.56
C MET A 237 12.99 24.07 -12.45
N VAL A 238 13.17 22.98 -11.69
CA VAL A 238 12.12 21.97 -11.53
C VAL A 238 10.91 22.54 -10.80
N LYS A 239 11.13 23.36 -9.76
CA LYS A 239 10.04 24.00 -9.01
C LYS A 239 9.27 25.01 -9.86
N LEU A 240 9.97 25.88 -10.58
CA LEU A 240 9.33 26.87 -11.44
C LEU A 240 8.61 26.25 -12.64
N ALA A 241 9.15 25.17 -13.20
CA ALA A 241 8.54 24.46 -14.31
C ALA A 241 7.32 23.62 -13.90
N PHE A 242 7.23 23.19 -12.63
CA PHE A 242 6.22 22.24 -12.16
C PHE A 242 4.78 22.60 -12.57
N PRO A 243 4.23 23.80 -12.27
CA PRO A 243 2.85 24.13 -12.60
C PRO A 243 2.57 24.05 -14.10
N PHE A 244 3.54 24.46 -14.93
CA PHE A 244 3.39 24.47 -16.40
C PHE A 244 3.46 23.07 -17.00
N LEU A 245 4.28 22.19 -16.43
CA LEU A 245 4.43 20.82 -16.90
C LEU A 245 3.19 19.95 -16.60
N LEU A 246 2.31 20.37 -15.68
CA LEU A 246 1.07 19.65 -15.37
C LEU A 246 0.04 19.70 -16.48
N PHE A 247 0.08 20.69 -17.38
CA PHE A 247 -0.90 20.86 -18.47
C PHE A 247 -0.84 19.77 -19.55
N ASN A 248 0.30 19.12 -19.72
CA ASN A 248 0.46 18.04 -20.69
C ASN A 248 0.75 16.71 -19.99
N GLN A 249 0.09 15.63 -20.41
CA GLN A 249 0.19 14.33 -19.79
C GLN A 249 1.63 13.77 -19.75
N LYS A 250 2.41 13.97 -20.82
CA LYS A 250 3.79 13.48 -20.90
C LYS A 250 4.72 14.28 -19.98
N THR A 251 4.64 15.61 -20.04
CA THR A 251 5.46 16.49 -19.20
C THR A 251 5.08 16.41 -17.74
N LYS A 252 3.82 16.12 -17.39
CA LYS A 252 3.36 15.83 -16.05
C LYS A 252 4.12 14.65 -15.41
N TYR A 253 4.32 13.56 -16.14
CA TYR A 253 5.11 12.43 -15.60
C TYR A 253 6.55 12.80 -15.33
N ILE A 254 7.16 13.59 -16.22
CA ILE A 254 8.52 14.11 -16.03
C ILE A 254 8.56 15.00 -14.78
N SER A 255 7.61 15.90 -14.63
CA SER A 255 7.50 16.81 -13.50
C SER A 255 7.37 16.06 -12.17
N VAL A 256 6.43 15.12 -12.08
CA VAL A 256 6.24 14.29 -10.86
C VAL A 256 7.50 13.48 -10.56
N PHE A 257 8.13 12.86 -11.56
CA PHE A 257 9.36 12.12 -11.37
C PHE A 257 10.50 12.99 -10.84
N LEU A 258 10.69 14.17 -11.42
CA LEU A 258 11.73 15.11 -10.99
C LEU A 258 11.49 15.61 -9.56
N MET A 259 10.23 15.96 -9.22
CA MET A 259 9.90 16.43 -7.86
C MET A 259 10.03 15.29 -6.82
N VAL A 260 9.57 14.09 -7.12
CA VAL A 260 9.78 12.93 -6.25
C VAL A 260 11.27 12.67 -6.06
N SER A 261 12.07 12.70 -7.13
CA SER A 261 13.53 12.52 -7.04
C SER A 261 14.19 13.62 -6.21
N PHE A 262 13.77 14.88 -6.38
CA PHE A 262 14.23 16.01 -5.60
C PHE A 262 13.95 15.83 -4.10
N HIS A 263 12.73 15.45 -3.73
CA HIS A 263 12.38 15.21 -2.33
C HIS A 263 13.04 13.96 -1.74
N VAL A 264 13.23 12.90 -2.53
CA VAL A 264 14.05 11.75 -2.11
C VAL A 264 15.48 12.20 -1.82
N GLY A 265 16.05 13.06 -2.67
CA GLY A 265 17.36 13.66 -2.45
C GLY A 265 17.45 14.44 -1.14
N ILE A 266 16.46 15.29 -0.83
CA ILE A 266 16.38 16.01 0.45
C ILE A 266 16.30 15.02 1.63
N GLY A 267 15.44 14.01 1.55
CA GLY A 267 15.28 13.02 2.62
C GLY A 267 16.58 12.27 2.95
N ILE A 268 17.37 11.94 1.91
CA ILE A 268 18.64 11.20 2.08
C ILE A 268 19.80 12.13 2.43
N ALA A 269 19.93 13.27 1.76
CA ALA A 269 21.06 14.17 1.94
C ALA A 269 20.94 15.01 3.23
N MET A 270 19.73 15.47 3.55
CA MET A 270 19.48 16.36 4.67
C MET A 270 18.82 15.67 5.87
N GLY A 271 18.44 14.39 5.76
CA GLY A 271 17.74 13.68 6.83
C GLY A 271 16.30 14.13 7.08
N LEU A 272 15.73 15.02 6.25
CA LEU A 272 14.37 15.55 6.39
C LEU A 272 13.32 14.56 5.87
N VAL A 273 13.22 13.40 6.54
CA VAL A 273 12.42 12.26 6.08
C VAL A 273 10.93 12.58 6.08
N THR A 274 10.40 13.13 7.17
CA THR A 274 8.97 13.46 7.30
C THR A 274 8.54 14.51 6.27
N PHE A 275 9.31 15.59 6.16
CA PHE A 275 9.12 16.61 5.12
C PHE A 275 9.06 15.99 3.72
N SER A 276 10.06 15.18 3.39
CA SER A 276 10.16 14.56 2.06
C SER A 276 9.01 13.60 1.78
N LEU A 277 8.59 12.81 2.77
CA LEU A 277 7.45 11.92 2.62
C LEU A 277 6.16 12.68 2.37
N ILE A 278 5.89 13.76 3.12
CA ILE A 278 4.71 14.60 2.92
C ILE A 278 4.67 15.15 1.49
N MET A 279 5.79 15.70 1.01
CA MET A 279 5.88 16.27 -0.32
C MET A 279 5.71 15.22 -1.42
N ILE A 280 6.36 14.06 -1.30
CA ILE A 280 6.21 12.94 -2.24
C ILE A 280 4.75 12.44 -2.28
N ILE A 281 4.11 12.29 -1.12
CA ILE A 281 2.71 11.88 -1.03
C ILE A 281 1.81 12.90 -1.73
N ALA A 282 2.08 14.20 -1.55
CA ALA A 282 1.34 15.27 -2.21
C ALA A 282 1.55 15.27 -3.73
N ASP A 283 2.77 15.04 -4.22
CA ASP A 283 3.07 14.94 -5.65
C ASP A 283 2.35 13.76 -6.33
N LEU A 284 2.15 12.65 -5.62
CA LEU A 284 1.43 11.49 -6.15
C LEU A 284 -0.05 11.78 -6.44
N LEU A 285 -0.62 12.85 -5.90
CA LEU A 285 -1.98 13.29 -6.26
C LEU A 285 -2.11 13.68 -7.74
N MET A 286 -1.02 14.10 -8.40
CA MET A 286 -1.04 14.45 -9.81
C MET A 286 -1.38 13.28 -10.74
N ILE A 287 -1.31 12.05 -10.24
CA ILE A 287 -1.57 10.82 -11.00
C ILE A 287 -3.07 10.52 -10.97
N SER A 288 -3.71 10.43 -12.13
CA SER A 288 -5.13 10.14 -12.28
C SER A 288 -5.46 8.66 -11.97
N ASP A 289 -6.74 8.37 -11.72
CA ASP A 289 -7.21 7.01 -11.44
C ASP A 289 -6.95 6.01 -12.58
N ARG A 290 -6.99 6.49 -13.84
CA ARG A 290 -6.68 5.68 -15.03
C ARG A 290 -5.19 5.34 -15.07
N GLU A 291 -4.34 6.32 -14.79
CA GLU A 291 -2.89 6.14 -14.77
C GLU A 291 -2.46 5.18 -13.66
N TYR A 292 -3.05 5.29 -12.46
CA TYR A 292 -2.85 4.29 -11.40
C TYR A 292 -3.25 2.88 -11.84
N ALA A 293 -4.36 2.73 -12.55
CA ALA A 293 -4.80 1.42 -13.06
C ALA A 293 -3.84 0.88 -14.12
N GLN A 294 -3.34 1.72 -15.02
CA GLN A 294 -2.35 1.35 -16.03
C GLN A 294 -1.02 0.94 -15.39
N PHE A 295 -0.54 1.72 -14.43
CA PHE A 295 0.68 1.41 -13.69
C PHE A 295 0.56 0.09 -12.92
N TYR A 296 -0.55 -0.14 -12.23
CA TYR A 296 -0.81 -1.40 -11.54
C TYR A 296 -0.79 -2.60 -12.51
N THR A 297 -1.44 -2.47 -13.68
CA THR A 297 -1.45 -3.55 -14.69
C THR A 297 -0.06 -3.80 -15.26
N PHE A 298 0.71 -2.74 -15.51
CA PHE A 298 2.10 -2.82 -15.97
C PHE A 298 3.00 -3.52 -14.94
N ILE A 299 2.95 -3.12 -13.68
CA ILE A 299 3.72 -3.75 -12.60
C ILE A 299 3.33 -5.22 -12.44
N LYS A 300 2.02 -5.53 -12.46
CA LYS A 300 1.51 -6.89 -12.37
C LYS A 300 2.03 -7.78 -13.51
N GLN A 301 2.05 -7.25 -14.74
CA GLN A 301 2.60 -7.96 -15.92
C GLN A 301 4.11 -8.17 -15.80
N LYS A 302 4.87 -7.13 -15.40
CA LYS A 302 6.32 -7.23 -15.20
C LYS A 302 6.67 -8.21 -14.09
N TYR A 303 5.95 -8.15 -12.96
CA TYR A 303 6.09 -9.11 -11.86
C TYR A 303 5.80 -10.55 -12.32
N HIS A 304 4.74 -10.74 -13.10
CA HIS A 304 4.40 -12.05 -13.65
C HIS A 304 5.51 -12.59 -14.57
N ARG A 305 6.02 -11.75 -15.48
CA ARG A 305 7.15 -12.11 -16.36
C ARG A 305 8.41 -12.43 -15.57
N LEU A 306 8.78 -11.58 -14.61
CA LEU A 306 9.93 -11.79 -13.74
C LEU A 306 9.81 -13.11 -12.96
N ARG A 307 8.63 -13.39 -12.41
CA ARG A 307 8.36 -14.64 -11.70
C ARG A 307 8.52 -15.87 -12.58
N ILE A 308 8.02 -15.82 -13.82
CA ILE A 308 8.21 -16.92 -14.79
C ILE A 308 9.69 -17.07 -15.13
N PHE A 309 10.38 -15.97 -15.42
CA PHE A 309 11.80 -15.97 -15.75
C PHE A 309 12.67 -16.56 -14.63
N LEU A 310 12.48 -16.10 -13.39
CA LEU A 310 13.17 -16.67 -12.22
C LEU A 310 12.90 -18.16 -12.06
N ARG A 311 11.64 -18.59 -12.27
CA ARG A 311 11.27 -20.00 -12.19
C ARG A 311 11.99 -20.84 -13.24
N LEU A 312 12.08 -20.36 -14.48
CA LEU A 312 12.78 -21.07 -15.56
C LEU A 312 14.27 -21.19 -15.28
N ILE A 313 14.90 -20.11 -14.80
CA ILE A 313 16.33 -20.12 -14.41
C ILE A 313 16.57 -21.10 -13.26
N MET A 314 15.76 -21.04 -12.21
CA MET A 314 15.91 -21.92 -11.05
C MET A 314 15.74 -23.40 -11.43
N ARG A 315 14.74 -23.71 -12.26
CA ARG A 315 14.56 -25.07 -12.77
C ARG A 315 15.73 -25.54 -13.65
N LYS A 316 16.25 -24.66 -14.53
CA LYS A 316 17.35 -25.01 -15.44
C LYS A 316 18.68 -25.17 -14.71
N LYS A 317 19.02 -24.27 -13.79
CA LYS A 317 20.32 -24.25 -13.11
C LYS A 317 20.38 -25.13 -11.86
N ILE A 318 19.34 -25.04 -11.02
CA ILE A 318 19.33 -25.65 -9.68
C ILE A 318 18.50 -26.93 -9.67
N GLY A 319 17.37 -26.96 -10.35
CA GLY A 319 16.46 -28.12 -10.36
C GLY A 319 17.02 -29.39 -11.01
N LYS A 320 18.08 -29.28 -11.79
CA LYS A 320 18.80 -30.43 -12.39
C LYS A 320 19.92 -31.00 -11.50
N SER A 321 20.27 -30.34 -10.41
CA SER A 321 21.27 -30.86 -9.47
C SER A 321 20.80 -32.16 -8.81
N THR A 322 21.64 -33.18 -8.78
CA THR A 322 21.36 -34.48 -8.14
C THR A 322 20.92 -34.32 -6.68
N THR A 323 21.56 -33.41 -5.96
CA THR A 323 21.21 -33.08 -4.58
C THR A 323 19.79 -32.52 -4.48
N VAL A 324 19.37 -31.64 -5.40
CA VAL A 324 18.02 -31.03 -5.40
C VAL A 324 16.97 -32.06 -5.82
N GLN A 325 17.30 -32.92 -6.77
CA GLN A 325 16.38 -34.01 -7.20
C GLN A 325 16.09 -35.03 -6.07
N SER A 326 17.03 -35.23 -5.15
CA SER A 326 16.79 -36.09 -3.97
C SER A 326 15.74 -35.55 -3.00
N PHE A 327 15.39 -34.26 -3.09
CA PHE A 327 14.29 -33.63 -2.34
C PHE A 327 12.93 -33.69 -3.03
N LYS A 328 12.86 -34.27 -4.23
CA LYS A 328 11.60 -34.41 -4.97
C LYS A 328 10.59 -35.27 -4.21
N ILE A 329 9.33 -34.85 -4.27
CA ILE A 329 8.21 -35.55 -3.63
C ILE A 329 7.08 -35.75 -4.63
N THR A 330 6.40 -36.89 -4.52
CA THR A 330 5.17 -37.16 -5.25
C THR A 330 3.97 -36.75 -4.37
N VAL A 331 3.05 -35.98 -4.94
CA VAL A 331 1.83 -35.51 -4.29
C VAL A 331 0.63 -36.15 -4.96
N PHE A 332 -0.15 -36.90 -4.19
CA PHE A 332 -1.35 -37.58 -4.68
C PHE A 332 -2.58 -36.72 -4.39
N TYR A 333 -3.37 -36.44 -5.46
CA TYR A 333 -4.55 -35.60 -5.34
C TYR A 333 -5.75 -36.19 -6.08
N ASP A 334 -6.95 -35.75 -5.70
CA ASP A 334 -8.18 -36.18 -6.37
C ASP A 334 -8.39 -35.37 -7.68
N GLY A 335 -8.24 -36.04 -8.81
CA GLY A 335 -8.46 -35.44 -10.14
C GLY A 335 -9.91 -35.11 -10.46
N TRP A 336 -10.88 -35.60 -9.67
CA TRP A 336 -12.30 -35.28 -9.83
C TRP A 336 -12.76 -34.11 -8.93
N CYS A 337 -11.95 -33.72 -7.97
CA CYS A 337 -12.27 -32.64 -7.06
C CYS A 337 -11.76 -31.27 -7.61
N PRO A 338 -12.62 -30.33 -8.00
CA PRO A 338 -12.20 -29.01 -8.49
C PRO A 338 -11.36 -28.23 -7.49
N PHE A 339 -11.65 -28.34 -6.19
CA PHE A 339 -10.85 -27.73 -5.13
C PHE A 339 -9.43 -28.31 -5.08
N CYS A 340 -9.30 -29.65 -5.19
CA CYS A 340 -8.01 -30.34 -5.18
C CYS A 340 -7.17 -29.96 -6.41
N ILE A 341 -7.77 -29.95 -7.60
CA ILE A 341 -7.12 -29.53 -8.85
C ILE A 341 -6.62 -28.10 -8.75
N ASN A 342 -7.47 -27.17 -8.28
CA ASN A 342 -7.08 -25.77 -8.10
C ASN A 342 -5.96 -25.61 -7.07
N SER A 343 -6.01 -26.36 -5.97
CA SER A 343 -4.98 -26.34 -4.94
C SER A 343 -3.64 -26.83 -5.49
N VAL A 344 -3.62 -27.97 -6.19
CA VAL A 344 -2.42 -28.51 -6.82
C VAL A 344 -1.87 -27.55 -7.89
N ASN A 345 -2.73 -26.92 -8.68
CA ASN A 345 -2.30 -25.92 -9.66
C ASN A 345 -1.65 -24.71 -9.00
N ARG A 346 -2.14 -24.28 -7.83
CA ARG A 346 -1.49 -23.23 -7.02
C ARG A 346 -0.11 -23.69 -6.51
N LEU A 347 -0.01 -24.90 -5.97
CA LEU A 347 1.26 -25.47 -5.50
C LEU A 347 2.26 -25.61 -6.66
N LYS A 348 1.85 -26.12 -7.82
CA LYS A 348 2.68 -26.19 -9.04
C LYS A 348 3.18 -24.81 -9.47
N ARG A 349 2.39 -23.75 -9.29
CA ARG A 349 2.83 -22.35 -9.56
C ARG A 349 3.85 -21.83 -8.57
N MET A 350 3.89 -22.35 -7.34
CA MET A 350 4.84 -21.98 -6.29
C MET A 350 6.13 -22.83 -6.33
N ASP A 351 6.15 -23.90 -7.10
CA ASP A 351 7.28 -24.81 -7.25
C ASP A 351 8.32 -24.23 -8.23
N TYR A 352 9.25 -23.47 -7.69
CA TYR A 352 10.34 -22.85 -8.46
C TYR A 352 11.41 -23.85 -8.91
N PHE A 353 11.64 -24.91 -8.13
CA PHE A 353 12.71 -25.88 -8.38
C PHE A 353 12.24 -27.15 -9.12
N GLY A 354 10.93 -27.34 -9.27
CA GLY A 354 10.37 -28.55 -9.88
C GLY A 354 10.47 -29.78 -8.98
N LEU A 355 10.27 -29.57 -7.68
CA LEU A 355 10.35 -30.61 -6.64
C LEU A 355 9.04 -31.36 -6.40
N LEU A 356 7.92 -30.86 -6.96
CA LEU A 356 6.62 -31.52 -6.83
C LEU A 356 6.27 -32.28 -8.10
N ASP A 357 6.07 -33.58 -7.93
CA ASP A 357 5.46 -34.45 -8.92
C ASP A 357 4.03 -34.72 -8.48
N CYS A 358 3.05 -34.19 -9.20
CA CYS A 358 1.65 -34.26 -8.78
C CYS A 358 0.89 -35.24 -9.67
N LEU A 359 0.47 -36.35 -9.08
CA LEU A 359 -0.24 -37.43 -9.73
C LEU A 359 -1.68 -37.51 -9.23
N SER A 360 -2.62 -37.70 -10.16
CA SER A 360 -4.00 -37.98 -9.78
C SER A 360 -4.13 -39.48 -9.40
N PHE A 361 -4.63 -39.76 -8.23
CA PHE A 361 -4.87 -41.15 -7.84
C PHE A 361 -6.09 -41.78 -8.57
N ARG A 362 -6.78 -40.97 -9.41
CA ARG A 362 -7.84 -41.47 -10.31
C ARG A 362 -7.29 -42.01 -11.63
N GLU A 363 -6.00 -41.77 -11.93
CA GLU A 363 -5.33 -42.35 -13.09
C GLU A 363 -5.07 -43.85 -12.89
N GLU A 364 -5.24 -44.63 -13.97
CA GLU A 364 -5.01 -46.08 -13.93
C GLU A 364 -3.57 -46.41 -13.54
N GLY A 365 -3.39 -47.43 -12.71
CA GLY A 365 -2.07 -47.90 -12.27
C GLY A 365 -1.42 -47.12 -11.11
N VAL A 366 -1.77 -45.85 -10.88
CA VAL A 366 -1.12 -45.04 -9.83
C VAL A 366 -1.36 -45.62 -8.44
N ARG A 367 -2.54 -46.12 -8.16
CA ARG A 367 -2.87 -46.71 -6.85
C ARG A 367 -2.08 -47.98 -6.57
N ASP A 368 -1.96 -48.83 -7.58
CA ASP A 368 -1.29 -50.13 -7.48
C ASP A 368 0.24 -49.96 -7.40
N GLU A 369 0.81 -49.07 -8.21
CA GLU A 369 2.24 -48.73 -8.19
C GLU A 369 2.70 -48.25 -6.83
N TYR A 370 1.91 -47.39 -6.17
CA TYR A 370 2.27 -46.81 -4.87
C TYR A 370 1.65 -47.49 -3.68
N LYS A 371 0.84 -48.58 -3.88
CA LYS A 371 0.11 -49.36 -2.86
C LYS A 371 -0.75 -48.45 -1.96
N LEU A 372 -1.60 -47.64 -2.58
CA LEU A 372 -2.39 -46.62 -1.90
C LEU A 372 -3.83 -47.06 -1.67
N ASP A 373 -4.34 -46.84 -0.46
CA ASP A 373 -5.74 -47.12 -0.10
C ASP A 373 -6.67 -45.98 -0.57
N LEU A 374 -7.64 -46.31 -1.41
CA LEU A 374 -8.61 -45.36 -1.97
C LEU A 374 -9.40 -44.62 -0.86
N ASN A 375 -9.84 -45.31 0.17
CA ASN A 375 -10.62 -44.73 1.27
C ASN A 375 -9.85 -43.65 2.05
N LYS A 376 -8.52 -43.80 2.16
CA LYS A 376 -7.65 -42.81 2.79
C LYS A 376 -7.36 -41.63 1.85
N LEU A 377 -7.14 -41.89 0.58
CA LEU A 377 -6.88 -40.89 -0.46
C LEU A 377 -8.07 -39.93 -0.66
N GLU A 378 -9.29 -40.47 -0.62
CA GLU A 378 -10.51 -39.66 -0.74
C GLU A 378 -10.72 -38.72 0.46
N LYS A 379 -10.21 -39.07 1.64
CA LYS A 379 -10.33 -38.22 2.84
C LYS A 379 -9.27 -37.13 2.93
N ARG A 380 -8.03 -37.43 2.54
CA ARG A 380 -6.88 -36.54 2.75
C ARG A 380 -5.93 -36.56 1.57
N MET A 381 -5.21 -35.44 1.38
CA MET A 381 -4.09 -35.39 0.44
C MET A 381 -2.91 -36.20 0.99
N HIS A 382 -2.20 -36.90 0.10
CA HIS A 382 -1.05 -37.70 0.44
C HIS A 382 0.21 -37.20 -0.27
N SER A 383 1.36 -37.38 0.34
CA SER A 383 2.66 -37.12 -0.27
C SER A 383 3.68 -38.19 0.08
N LYS A 384 4.56 -38.53 -0.88
CA LYS A 384 5.63 -39.51 -0.74
C LYS A 384 6.95 -38.90 -1.16
N SER A 385 7.96 -39.04 -0.31
CA SER A 385 9.35 -38.73 -0.66
C SER A 385 10.11 -40.02 -0.95
N SER A 386 11.17 -39.95 -1.73
CA SER A 386 12.07 -41.09 -2.01
C SER A 386 12.62 -41.75 -0.75
N LYS A 387 12.74 -41.01 0.34
CA LYS A 387 13.36 -41.44 1.60
C LYS A 387 12.38 -41.64 2.77
N SER A 388 11.08 -41.47 2.59
CA SER A 388 10.10 -41.57 3.67
C SER A 388 8.85 -42.34 3.28
N SER A 389 8.14 -42.89 4.28
CA SER A 389 6.79 -43.43 4.14
C SER A 389 5.80 -42.36 3.63
N VAL A 390 4.67 -42.81 3.10
CA VAL A 390 3.59 -41.93 2.67
C VAL A 390 3.05 -41.14 3.85
N LYS A 391 2.97 -39.82 3.72
CA LYS A 391 2.38 -38.90 4.71
C LYS A 391 1.01 -38.43 4.26
N GLU A 392 0.11 -38.17 5.20
CA GLU A 392 -1.26 -37.75 4.93
C GLU A 392 -1.63 -36.44 5.65
N GLY A 393 -2.66 -35.75 5.13
CA GLY A 393 -3.25 -34.58 5.77
C GLY A 393 -2.25 -33.43 6.00
N ILE A 394 -2.24 -32.91 7.24
CA ILE A 394 -1.33 -31.80 7.61
C ILE A 394 0.14 -32.19 7.47
N PHE A 395 0.52 -33.45 7.70
CA PHE A 395 1.89 -33.91 7.56
C PHE A 395 2.35 -33.92 6.09
N ALA A 396 1.46 -34.28 5.17
CA ALA A 396 1.70 -34.16 3.73
C ALA A 396 1.85 -32.69 3.33
N PHE A 397 0.99 -31.82 3.85
CA PHE A 397 1.04 -30.39 3.55
C PHE A 397 2.33 -29.73 4.08
N ILE A 398 2.77 -30.05 5.29
CA ILE A 398 4.08 -29.62 5.83
C ILE A 398 5.23 -30.10 4.92
N GLN A 399 5.18 -31.35 4.48
CA GLN A 399 6.19 -31.91 3.57
C GLN A 399 6.23 -31.16 2.25
N ILE A 400 5.08 -30.76 1.70
CA ILE A 400 4.98 -29.95 0.50
C ILE A 400 5.52 -28.53 0.77
N ALA A 401 5.09 -27.91 1.87
CA ALA A 401 5.48 -26.55 2.22
C ALA A 401 7.00 -26.39 2.40
N THR A 402 7.70 -27.40 2.92
CA THR A 402 9.18 -27.37 3.02
C THR A 402 9.90 -27.35 1.68
N ARG A 403 9.24 -27.70 0.56
CA ARG A 403 9.79 -27.68 -0.80
C ARG A 403 9.45 -26.38 -1.55
N LEU A 404 8.54 -25.60 -1.04
CA LEU A 404 8.01 -24.40 -1.69
C LEU A 404 8.45 -23.13 -0.95
N LEU A 405 9.43 -22.40 -1.50
CA LEU A 405 9.95 -21.15 -0.91
C LEU A 405 8.84 -20.17 -0.46
N PRO A 406 7.78 -19.92 -1.25
CA PRO A 406 6.73 -19.00 -0.82
C PRO A 406 5.93 -19.44 0.41
N LEU A 407 6.00 -20.73 0.80
CA LEU A 407 5.32 -21.25 1.98
C LEU A 407 6.22 -21.33 3.24
N TRP A 408 7.51 -21.01 3.13
CA TRP A 408 8.43 -21.04 4.26
C TRP A 408 8.02 -20.10 5.42
N PRO A 409 7.49 -18.88 5.19
CA PRO A 409 7.02 -18.04 6.29
C PRO A 409 5.87 -18.65 7.11
N ILE A 410 5.11 -19.61 6.53
CA ILE A 410 3.98 -20.27 7.18
C ILE A 410 4.43 -21.53 7.94
N LEU A 411 5.63 -22.07 7.64
CA LEU A 411 6.13 -23.29 8.27
C LEU A 411 6.11 -23.27 9.82
N PRO A 412 6.54 -22.19 10.51
CA PRO A 412 6.48 -22.14 11.96
C PRO A 412 5.05 -22.35 12.49
N VAL A 413 4.06 -21.72 11.84
CA VAL A 413 2.64 -21.85 12.21
C VAL A 413 2.14 -23.28 11.99
N LEU A 414 2.54 -23.92 10.87
CA LEU A 414 2.17 -25.30 10.58
C LEU A 414 2.80 -26.28 11.58
N TYR A 415 4.04 -26.06 11.99
CA TYR A 415 4.71 -26.89 12.99
C TYR A 415 4.08 -26.70 14.39
N LEU A 416 3.74 -25.48 14.78
CA LEU A 416 3.00 -25.21 16.01
C LEU A 416 1.61 -25.86 15.97
N GLY A 417 0.88 -25.71 14.87
CA GLY A 417 -0.42 -26.37 14.68
C GLY A 417 -0.32 -27.91 14.79
N LYS A 418 0.79 -28.50 14.29
CA LYS A 418 1.08 -29.92 14.46
C LYS A 418 1.32 -30.27 15.93
N LEU A 419 2.12 -29.47 16.65
CA LEU A 419 2.48 -29.72 18.05
C LEU A 419 1.25 -29.73 18.96
N PHE A 420 0.32 -28.79 18.75
CA PHE A 420 -0.91 -28.65 19.53
C PHE A 420 -2.06 -29.52 19.02
N GLY A 421 -1.86 -30.35 17.98
CA GLY A 421 -2.91 -31.20 17.40
C GLY A 421 -4.02 -30.42 16.65
N LEU A 422 -3.97 -29.09 16.66
CA LEU A 422 -4.95 -28.22 16.00
C LEU A 422 -4.82 -28.26 14.48
N GLY A 423 -3.61 -28.41 13.95
CA GLY A 423 -3.35 -28.40 12.51
C GLY A 423 -4.11 -29.49 11.76
N GLN A 424 -4.19 -30.71 12.33
CA GLN A 424 -4.93 -31.79 11.71
C GLN A 424 -6.46 -31.56 11.76
N ARG A 425 -6.99 -31.00 12.86
CA ARG A 425 -8.42 -30.65 12.96
C ARG A 425 -8.84 -29.61 11.93
N VAL A 426 -8.05 -28.54 11.77
CA VAL A 426 -8.28 -27.50 10.77
C VAL A 426 -8.20 -28.07 9.35
N TYR A 427 -7.19 -28.94 9.10
CA TYR A 427 -7.07 -29.61 7.80
C TYR A 427 -8.31 -30.47 7.51
N ASP A 428 -8.75 -31.29 8.44
CA ASP A 428 -9.89 -32.20 8.28
C ASP A 428 -11.21 -31.41 8.08
N TYR A 429 -11.38 -30.29 8.77
CA TYR A 429 -12.50 -29.37 8.56
C TYR A 429 -12.53 -28.82 7.13
N ILE A 430 -11.38 -28.37 6.60
CA ILE A 430 -11.29 -27.90 5.21
C ILE A 430 -11.52 -29.04 4.23
N ALA A 431 -10.98 -30.22 4.51
CA ALA A 431 -11.09 -31.38 3.67
C ALA A 431 -12.53 -31.93 3.60
N SER A 432 -13.30 -31.86 4.69
CA SER A 432 -14.70 -32.33 4.73
C SER A 432 -15.67 -31.43 3.95
N ASN A 433 -15.34 -30.16 3.79
CA ASN A 433 -16.17 -29.19 3.07
C ASN A 433 -15.89 -29.12 1.54
N ARG A 434 -15.09 -30.02 1.00
CA ARG A 434 -14.80 -30.08 -0.43
C ARG A 434 -15.88 -30.85 -1.19
N SER A 435 -16.35 -30.34 -2.32
CA SER A 435 -17.23 -31.05 -3.24
C SER A 435 -16.42 -31.93 -4.20
N ILE A 436 -16.80 -33.19 -4.33
CA ILE A 436 -16.23 -34.13 -5.31
C ILE A 436 -17.29 -34.25 -6.42
N VAL A 437 -17.00 -33.71 -7.61
CA VAL A 437 -17.86 -33.82 -8.78
C VAL A 437 -17.11 -34.64 -9.82
N PRO A 438 -17.61 -35.79 -10.24
CA PRO A 438 -16.96 -36.60 -11.26
C PRO A 438 -16.89 -35.80 -12.59
N ALA A 439 -15.69 -35.38 -12.96
CA ALA A 439 -15.43 -34.70 -14.21
C ALA A 439 -14.81 -35.72 -15.20
N GLY A 440 -15.63 -36.52 -15.92
CA GLY A 440 -15.17 -37.44 -16.94
C GLY A 440 -15.98 -38.73 -17.01
N LYS A 441 -15.82 -39.52 -18.09
CA LYS A 441 -16.48 -40.80 -18.30
C LYS A 441 -16.19 -41.76 -17.14
N CYS A 442 -17.20 -42.12 -16.39
CA CYS A 442 -17.13 -43.15 -15.35
C CYS A 442 -16.90 -44.51 -16.02
N ASN A 443 -15.71 -45.08 -15.91
CA ASN A 443 -15.50 -46.50 -16.06
C ASN A 443 -15.71 -47.15 -14.67
N HIS A 444 -16.59 -48.07 -14.58
CA HIS A 444 -17.03 -49.05 -13.58
C HIS A 444 -16.79 -48.86 -12.05
N ASP A 445 -15.95 -47.92 -11.56
CA ASP A 445 -15.63 -47.73 -10.14
C ASP A 445 -16.19 -46.45 -9.51
N CYS A 446 -17.32 -45.95 -10.00
CA CYS A 446 -18.03 -44.83 -9.42
C CYS A 446 -18.86 -45.24 -8.19
N PHE A 447 -18.24 -45.59 -7.07
CA PHE A 447 -18.94 -45.63 -5.80
C PHE A 447 -19.07 -44.22 -5.26
N ILE A 448 -20.15 -43.53 -5.63
CA ILE A 448 -20.57 -42.27 -4.98
C ILE A 448 -21.28 -42.69 -3.69
N ASN A 449 -20.62 -42.45 -2.55
CA ASN A 449 -21.28 -42.58 -1.27
C ASN A 449 -22.22 -41.35 -1.09
N ASN A 450 -23.46 -41.54 -1.51
CA ASN A 450 -24.55 -40.58 -1.47
C ASN A 450 -25.06 -40.41 -0.02
N LYS A 451 -24.23 -39.80 0.86
CA LYS A 451 -24.68 -39.33 2.18
C LYS A 451 -24.27 -37.88 2.32
N ASN A 452 -24.94 -36.97 1.64
CA ASN A 452 -25.13 -35.56 2.00
C ASN A 452 -25.70 -34.78 0.81
N GLN A 453 -26.81 -35.27 0.24
CA GLN A 453 -27.81 -34.38 -0.36
C GLN A 453 -28.86 -34.14 0.73
N LYS A 454 -28.74 -33.05 1.45
CA LYS A 454 -29.87 -32.36 2.05
C LYS A 454 -29.89 -30.95 1.45
N VAL A 455 -30.98 -30.73 0.75
CA VAL A 455 -31.68 -29.55 0.28
C VAL A 455 -31.13 -28.21 0.76
#